data_4c9828f90bccc1c882959292893ec3f3
#
_entry.id   4c9828f90bccc1c882959292893ec3f3
#
_cell.length_a   1.000
_cell.length_b   1.000
_cell.length_c   1.000
_cell.angle_alpha   90.00
_cell.angle_beta   90.00
_cell.angle_gamma   90.00
#
_symmetry.space_group_name_H-M   'P 1'
#
loop_
_entity.id
_entity.type
_entity.pdbx_description
1 polymer ?
#
loop_
_entity_poly.entity_id
_entity_poly.type
_entity_poly.pdbx_seq_one_letter_code
_entity_poly.pdbx_strand_id
1 'polypeptide(L)'
;MNKLHSFAHWKSALTLVLLVAGLPASAQTAQPSGSREGVPTLSGYMEVHLNKEQDLPAEADLHRFVLMVGHSFTDRIKFWSEVEVEHAFVEGAEESGEVAIEQAYVDLMLHRRFNLRAGMVLIPVGIVNERHEPPTFHGVERTFVDSVIVPTTWRDIGFGAIGDLGRGFSYRAYVVPGLDATGFTADEGIKDGRQQGGHADASDPAVTGRLEFRRGGLTTGGSFWYGGSGFGLTRLDIEPPTVGVSSLDARYRRGRHELRGQWSMVNIGSAGDLNRALQLQSGNSPNIASRLLGAYGEVATRVSPDSWQHEVVAFGRYELFDTQNKMPEGFLPLEEFQRSALVVGATYFPDPDVAFKFDVVRERNKSSVVNAPWRVNLGVGWWF
;
A
#
# COMPACT_ATOMS: atom_id res chain seq x y z
N MET A 1 -18.45 -37.30 17.94
CA MET A 1 -18.88 -36.41 19.06
C MET A 1 -18.07 -35.14 18.98
N ASN A 2 -18.75 -34.08 18.64
CA ASN A 2 -18.23 -32.74 18.32
C ASN A 2 -17.53 -32.06 19.50
N LYS A 3 -16.43 -31.35 19.22
CA LYS A 3 -16.10 -30.13 19.94
C LYS A 3 -15.73 -29.03 18.92
N LEU A 4 -16.73 -28.26 18.58
CA LEU A 4 -16.63 -26.90 18.09
C LEU A 4 -15.97 -26.04 19.17
N HIS A 5 -14.76 -25.54 18.96
CA HIS A 5 -14.22 -24.43 19.74
C HIS A 5 -14.49 -23.14 19.00
N SER A 6 -15.45 -22.43 19.53
CA SER A 6 -15.95 -21.13 19.14
C SER A 6 -14.86 -20.06 19.26
N PHE A 7 -14.72 -19.23 18.24
CA PHE A 7 -14.02 -17.94 18.24
C PHE A 7 -14.85 -16.89 19.02
N ALA A 8 -14.75 -16.93 20.34
CA ALA A 8 -15.47 -16.01 21.23
C ALA A 8 -14.52 -15.32 22.24
N HIS A 9 -13.44 -14.68 21.80
CA HIS A 9 -12.63 -13.83 22.68
C HIS A 9 -12.04 -12.60 21.96
N TRP A 10 -12.88 -11.80 21.31
CA TRP A 10 -12.48 -10.48 20.80
C TRP A 10 -13.45 -9.37 21.22
N LYS A 11 -13.98 -9.49 22.43
CA LYS A 11 -14.69 -8.37 23.08
C LYS A 11 -13.95 -8.06 24.38
N SER A 12 -13.04 -7.12 24.32
CA SER A 12 -12.52 -6.33 25.46
C SER A 12 -11.04 -6.00 25.22
N ALA A 13 -10.76 -4.81 24.78
CA ALA A 13 -9.65 -3.95 25.20
C ALA A 13 -9.38 -2.89 24.15
N LEU A 14 -10.15 -1.82 24.16
CA LEU A 14 -9.70 -0.53 23.62
C LEU A 14 -10.19 0.58 24.56
N THR A 15 -9.51 0.71 25.71
CA THR A 15 -9.58 1.93 26.49
C THR A 15 -8.21 2.60 26.37
N LEU A 16 -8.10 3.57 25.46
CA LEU A 16 -6.90 4.39 25.26
C LEU A 16 -7.02 5.70 26.02
N VAL A 17 -6.20 5.86 27.03
CA VAL A 17 -6.06 7.13 27.81
C VAL A 17 -5.21 8.12 27.02
N LEU A 18 -5.80 9.29 26.71
CA LEU A 18 -5.15 10.42 26.07
C LEU A 18 -4.47 11.31 27.11
N LEU A 19 -3.16 11.48 27.02
CA LEU A 19 -2.43 12.57 27.66
C LEU A 19 -1.55 13.27 26.62
N VAL A 20 -1.78 14.57 26.46
CA VAL A 20 -1.19 15.44 25.42
C VAL A 20 -0.06 16.28 26.00
N ALA A 21 1.09 16.29 25.35
CA ALA A 21 2.04 17.41 25.40
C ALA A 21 2.88 17.42 24.11
N GLY A 22 2.91 18.58 23.46
CA GLY A 22 3.37 18.75 22.09
C GLY A 22 4.86 19.03 21.91
N LEU A 23 5.29 18.84 20.67
CA LEU A 23 6.29 19.62 19.89
C LEU A 23 6.26 19.14 18.43
N PRO A 24 6.62 19.95 17.42
CA PRO A 24 6.31 19.67 16.04
C PRO A 24 7.35 18.75 15.40
N ALA A 25 6.92 17.68 14.78
CA ALA A 25 7.72 16.93 13.83
C ALA A 25 6.99 16.96 12.48
N SER A 26 7.55 17.69 11.55
CA SER A 26 7.15 17.74 10.15
C SER A 26 7.74 16.50 9.44
N ALA A 27 6.92 15.48 9.25
CA ALA A 27 7.13 14.54 8.17
C ALA A 27 6.16 14.96 7.07
N GLN A 28 6.66 15.72 6.12
CA GLN A 28 5.95 16.11 4.90
C GLN A 28 5.89 14.88 3.99
N THR A 29 4.72 14.68 3.35
CA THR A 29 4.68 14.05 2.03
C THR A 29 5.75 14.72 1.17
N ALA A 30 6.51 13.93 0.40
CA ALA A 30 7.62 14.40 -0.42
C ALA A 30 7.17 15.31 -1.59
N GLN A 31 6.38 16.32 -1.30
CA GLN A 31 6.22 17.46 -2.21
C GLN A 31 7.26 18.49 -1.78
N PRO A 32 8.22 18.85 -2.65
CA PRO A 32 9.16 19.91 -2.35
C PRO A 32 8.39 21.20 -2.03
N SER A 33 8.39 21.60 -0.76
CA SER A 33 7.89 22.90 -0.35
C SER A 33 8.84 23.96 -0.89
N GLY A 34 8.48 24.61 -2.00
CA GLY A 34 9.22 25.78 -2.46
C GLY A 34 9.64 25.82 -3.92
N SER A 35 8.89 25.20 -4.85
CA SER A 35 9.12 25.52 -6.28
C SER A 35 8.86 27.01 -6.50
N ARG A 36 9.91 27.76 -6.83
CA ARG A 36 9.75 29.12 -7.35
C ARG A 36 8.96 29.05 -8.65
N GLU A 37 8.07 30.01 -8.87
CA GLU A 37 7.31 30.10 -10.13
C GLU A 37 8.28 30.00 -11.32
N GLY A 38 7.97 29.11 -12.29
CA GLY A 38 8.76 28.93 -13.49
C GLY A 38 10.02 28.06 -13.37
N VAL A 39 10.41 27.59 -12.16
CA VAL A 39 11.58 26.72 -11.98
C VAL A 39 11.13 25.29 -11.69
N PRO A 40 11.48 24.28 -12.52
CA PRO A 40 11.21 22.89 -12.22
C PRO A 40 11.96 22.43 -10.94
N THR A 41 11.30 21.64 -10.13
CA THR A 41 11.93 20.91 -9.01
C THR A 41 12.18 19.48 -9.47
N LEU A 42 13.39 19.00 -9.25
CA LEU A 42 13.79 17.63 -9.51
C LEU A 42 14.22 16.99 -8.20
N SER A 43 13.72 15.81 -7.94
CA SER A 43 14.13 14.94 -6.83
C SER A 43 13.87 13.50 -7.23
N GLY A 44 14.20 12.56 -6.37
CA GLY A 44 13.94 11.17 -6.64
C GLY A 44 14.40 10.28 -5.51
N TYR A 45 14.22 9.00 -5.70
CA TYR A 45 14.73 7.99 -4.78
C TYR A 45 15.12 6.72 -5.55
N MET A 46 15.87 5.88 -4.89
CA MET A 46 16.32 4.64 -5.46
C MET A 46 16.44 3.60 -4.35
N GLU A 47 16.23 2.32 -4.69
CA GLU A 47 16.49 1.21 -3.79
C GLU A 47 17.05 -0.01 -4.49
N VAL A 48 17.94 -0.70 -3.77
CA VAL A 48 18.56 -1.95 -4.18
C VAL A 48 18.29 -2.98 -3.08
N HIS A 49 17.88 -4.17 -3.47
CA HIS A 49 17.58 -5.28 -2.57
C HIS A 49 18.52 -6.45 -2.80
N LEU A 50 18.82 -7.19 -1.74
CA LEU A 50 19.41 -8.52 -1.75
C LEU A 50 18.55 -9.41 -0.87
N ASN A 51 17.73 -10.25 -1.50
CA ASN A 51 16.76 -11.10 -0.85
C ASN A 51 17.20 -12.56 -0.91
N LYS A 52 17.05 -13.27 0.19
CA LYS A 52 17.29 -14.70 0.28
C LYS A 52 16.08 -15.39 0.91
N GLU A 53 15.30 -16.06 0.08
CA GLU A 53 14.24 -16.93 0.54
C GLU A 53 14.75 -18.34 0.80
N GLN A 54 14.09 -19.05 1.70
CA GLN A 54 14.39 -20.46 2.01
C GLN A 54 14.34 -21.28 0.72
N ASP A 55 15.37 -22.13 0.56
CA ASP A 55 15.49 -23.08 -0.56
C ASP A 55 15.60 -22.46 -1.96
N LEU A 56 15.58 -21.12 -2.11
CA LEU A 56 15.85 -20.41 -3.37
C LEU A 56 17.25 -19.79 -3.38
N PRO A 57 17.83 -19.49 -4.54
CA PRO A 57 19.03 -18.66 -4.65
C PRO A 57 18.86 -17.30 -3.99
N ALA A 58 19.94 -16.64 -3.61
CA ALA A 58 19.90 -15.23 -3.25
C ALA A 58 19.75 -14.38 -4.51
N GLU A 59 18.88 -13.40 -4.47
CA GLU A 59 18.59 -12.50 -5.57
C GLU A 59 19.05 -11.09 -5.23
N ALA A 60 19.79 -10.47 -6.13
CA ALA A 60 20.18 -9.06 -6.05
C ALA A 60 19.41 -8.29 -7.12
N ASP A 61 18.68 -7.27 -6.69
CA ASP A 61 17.76 -6.53 -7.53
C ASP A 61 17.99 -5.02 -7.41
N LEU A 62 18.14 -4.31 -8.55
CA LEU A 62 17.91 -2.88 -8.62
C LEU A 62 16.40 -2.67 -8.62
N HIS A 63 15.81 -2.65 -7.42
CA HIS A 63 14.38 -2.76 -7.26
C HIS A 63 13.64 -1.60 -7.93
N ARG A 64 14.13 -0.37 -7.73
CA ARG A 64 13.56 0.79 -8.43
C ARG A 64 14.51 1.98 -8.48
N PHE A 65 14.36 2.75 -9.53
CA PHE A 65 14.89 4.10 -9.68
C PHE A 65 13.74 5.04 -10.06
N VAL A 66 13.53 6.06 -9.25
CA VAL A 66 12.38 6.97 -9.38
C VAL A 66 12.85 8.40 -9.56
N LEU A 67 12.28 9.09 -10.55
CA LEU A 67 12.44 10.53 -10.78
C LEU A 67 11.13 11.25 -10.53
N MET A 68 11.20 12.28 -9.70
CA MET A 68 10.08 13.17 -9.39
C MET A 68 10.32 14.54 -10.00
N VAL A 69 9.36 15.05 -10.75
CA VAL A 69 9.42 16.38 -11.37
C VAL A 69 8.22 17.20 -10.93
N GLY A 70 8.50 18.34 -10.32
CA GLY A 70 7.49 19.32 -9.93
C GLY A 70 7.64 20.62 -10.73
N HIS A 71 6.54 21.27 -11.06
CA HIS A 71 6.54 22.57 -11.70
C HIS A 71 5.37 23.45 -11.26
N SER A 72 5.62 24.70 -10.92
CA SER A 72 4.58 25.70 -10.67
C SER A 72 4.43 26.60 -11.89
N PHE A 73 3.34 26.41 -12.65
CA PHE A 73 3.00 27.28 -13.76
C PHE A 73 2.61 28.68 -13.27
N THR A 74 1.87 28.69 -12.16
CA THR A 74 1.48 29.89 -11.40
C THR A 74 1.38 29.52 -9.93
N ASP A 75 1.13 30.48 -9.05
CA ASP A 75 0.85 30.23 -7.63
C ASP A 75 -0.33 29.26 -7.41
N ARG A 76 -1.22 29.14 -8.40
CA ARG A 76 -2.46 28.36 -8.32
C ARG A 76 -2.44 27.09 -9.16
N ILE A 77 -1.58 26.96 -10.15
CA ILE A 77 -1.54 25.80 -11.03
C ILE A 77 -0.18 25.13 -10.86
N LYS A 78 -0.21 23.92 -10.31
CA LYS A 78 0.99 23.13 -10.02
C LYS A 78 0.91 21.77 -10.68
N PHE A 79 2.02 21.33 -11.20
CA PHE A 79 2.22 20.01 -11.78
C PHE A 79 3.14 19.19 -10.90
N TRP A 80 2.87 17.90 -10.81
CA TRP A 80 3.72 16.91 -10.17
C TRP A 80 3.72 15.63 -10.99
N SER A 81 4.89 15.00 -11.13
CA SER A 81 5.02 13.68 -11.73
C SER A 81 6.06 12.84 -11.03
N GLU A 82 5.89 11.54 -11.13
CA GLU A 82 6.76 10.49 -10.63
C GLU A 82 6.88 9.42 -11.70
N VAL A 83 8.11 9.19 -12.16
CA VAL A 83 8.45 8.20 -13.17
C VAL A 83 9.36 7.16 -12.54
N GLU A 84 8.96 5.92 -12.59
CA GLU A 84 9.65 4.77 -12.02
C GLU A 84 10.25 3.89 -13.11
N VAL A 85 11.43 3.36 -12.84
CA VAL A 85 12.05 2.24 -13.55
C VAL A 85 12.24 1.13 -12.55
N GLU A 86 11.51 0.01 -12.69
CA GLU A 86 11.63 -1.17 -11.83
C GLU A 86 12.52 -2.24 -12.48
N HIS A 87 13.21 -3.02 -11.62
CA HIS A 87 14.00 -4.20 -11.98
C HIS A 87 15.04 -3.96 -13.06
N ALA A 88 15.74 -2.83 -13.02
CA ALA A 88 16.82 -2.45 -13.93
C ALA A 88 16.52 -2.83 -15.40
N PHE A 89 15.72 -2.03 -16.10
CA PHE A 89 15.38 -2.28 -17.51
C PHE A 89 16.63 -2.62 -18.34
N VAL A 90 16.68 -3.86 -18.86
CA VAL A 90 17.79 -4.33 -19.70
C VAL A 90 17.27 -4.68 -21.08
N GLU A 91 17.79 -3.99 -22.12
CA GLU A 91 17.45 -4.27 -23.50
C GLU A 91 17.88 -5.68 -23.91
N GLY A 92 16.96 -6.45 -24.49
CA GLY A 92 17.21 -7.82 -24.99
C GLY A 92 17.11 -8.93 -23.97
N ALA A 93 16.73 -8.66 -22.71
CA ALA A 93 16.37 -9.69 -21.74
C ALA A 93 14.94 -10.20 -21.96
N GLU A 94 14.70 -11.51 -21.73
CA GLU A 94 13.36 -12.09 -21.82
C GLU A 94 12.44 -11.59 -20.71
N GLU A 95 13.00 -11.30 -19.53
CA GLU A 95 12.35 -10.61 -18.42
C GLU A 95 12.96 -9.21 -18.31
N SER A 96 12.32 -8.22 -18.88
CA SER A 96 12.71 -6.82 -18.78
C SER A 96 11.97 -6.14 -17.65
N GLY A 97 12.64 -5.20 -16.97
CA GLY A 97 11.98 -4.33 -15.99
C GLY A 97 10.87 -3.48 -16.61
N GLU A 98 10.17 -2.76 -15.77
CA GLU A 98 9.06 -1.89 -16.14
C GLU A 98 9.46 -0.42 -16.07
N VAL A 99 8.96 0.40 -17.01
CA VAL A 99 8.95 1.86 -16.90
C VAL A 99 7.51 2.31 -16.70
N ALA A 100 7.23 2.93 -15.59
CA ALA A 100 5.89 3.32 -15.20
C ALA A 100 5.80 4.80 -14.84
N ILE A 101 4.65 5.41 -15.09
CA ILE A 101 4.27 6.70 -14.50
C ILE A 101 3.41 6.40 -13.29
N GLU A 102 3.96 6.59 -12.08
CA GLU A 102 3.20 6.37 -10.86
C GLU A 102 2.26 7.52 -10.53
N GLN A 103 2.71 8.74 -10.78
CA GLN A 103 1.91 9.94 -10.62
C GLN A 103 2.20 10.93 -11.76
N ALA A 104 1.17 11.59 -12.27
CA ALA A 104 1.28 12.73 -13.17
C ALA A 104 -0.02 13.53 -13.11
N TYR A 105 -0.05 14.60 -12.34
CA TYR A 105 -1.29 15.34 -12.12
C TYR A 105 -1.05 16.85 -12.08
N VAL A 106 -2.14 17.59 -12.25
CA VAL A 106 -2.20 19.04 -12.06
C VAL A 106 -3.13 19.36 -10.90
N ASP A 107 -2.63 20.18 -9.98
CA ASP A 107 -3.39 20.77 -8.89
C ASP A 107 -3.82 22.21 -9.25
N LEU A 108 -5.11 22.51 -9.08
CA LEU A 108 -5.65 23.84 -9.11
C LEU A 108 -5.94 24.30 -7.67
N MET A 109 -5.07 25.17 -7.16
CA MET A 109 -5.09 25.69 -5.79
C MET A 109 -6.11 26.82 -5.67
N LEU A 110 -7.30 26.51 -5.19
CA LEU A 110 -8.42 27.45 -5.07
C LEU A 110 -8.54 28.06 -3.68
N HIS A 111 -8.45 27.19 -2.66
CA HIS A 111 -8.58 27.58 -1.27
C HIS A 111 -7.91 26.55 -0.37
N ARG A 112 -7.40 26.92 0.79
CA ARG A 112 -6.75 25.98 1.72
C ARG A 112 -7.56 24.71 1.98
N ARG A 113 -8.91 24.83 2.06
CA ARG A 113 -9.78 23.69 2.37
C ARG A 113 -10.30 22.95 1.15
N PHE A 114 -10.09 23.49 -0.06
CA PHE A 114 -10.64 22.90 -1.27
C PHE A 114 -9.77 23.27 -2.48
N ASN A 115 -9.13 22.28 -3.05
CA ASN A 115 -8.35 22.35 -4.26
C ASN A 115 -8.76 21.19 -5.17
N LEU A 116 -8.58 21.35 -6.46
CA LEU A 116 -8.88 20.29 -7.42
C LEU A 116 -7.58 19.64 -7.88
N ARG A 117 -7.63 18.34 -8.09
CA ARG A 117 -6.54 17.53 -8.67
C ARG A 117 -7.09 16.71 -9.82
N ALA A 118 -6.33 16.63 -10.92
CA ALA A 118 -6.66 15.81 -12.09
C ALA A 118 -5.41 15.22 -12.71
N GLY A 119 -5.46 13.96 -13.11
CA GLY A 119 -4.37 13.22 -13.75
C GLY A 119 -4.18 11.82 -13.17
N MET A 120 -2.99 11.25 -13.31
CA MET A 120 -2.60 10.00 -12.67
C MET A 120 -2.34 10.25 -11.19
N VAL A 121 -3.12 9.62 -10.32
CA VAL A 121 -3.06 9.80 -8.86
C VAL A 121 -2.86 8.46 -8.16
N LEU A 122 -2.17 8.48 -7.03
CA LEU A 122 -2.17 7.33 -6.11
C LEU A 122 -3.52 7.22 -5.41
N ILE A 123 -4.05 6.02 -5.34
CA ILE A 123 -5.28 5.73 -4.62
C ILE A 123 -5.03 5.88 -3.12
N PRO A 124 -5.75 6.77 -2.40
CA PRO A 124 -5.39 7.14 -1.03
C PRO A 124 -5.85 6.10 0.01
N VAL A 125 -5.60 4.81 -0.24
CA VAL A 125 -5.99 3.70 0.65
C VAL A 125 -4.75 3.15 1.35
N GLY A 126 -4.88 2.93 2.66
CA GLY A 126 -3.79 2.46 3.50
C GLY A 126 -2.79 3.55 3.87
N ILE A 127 -1.78 3.17 4.66
CA ILE A 127 -0.75 4.09 5.17
C ILE A 127 0.45 4.21 4.22
N VAL A 128 0.70 3.16 3.41
CA VAL A 128 1.89 3.05 2.56
C VAL A 128 1.66 3.59 1.16
N ASN A 129 0.49 3.36 0.54
CA ASN A 129 0.31 3.61 -0.89
C ASN A 129 0.69 5.03 -1.35
N GLU A 130 0.41 6.06 -0.56
CA GLU A 130 0.81 7.45 -0.87
C GLU A 130 2.20 7.82 -0.29
N ARG A 131 2.87 6.91 0.42
CA ARG A 131 4.15 7.14 1.12
C ARG A 131 4.95 5.85 1.12
N HIS A 132 5.28 5.38 -0.07
CA HIS A 132 5.89 4.07 -0.29
C HIS A 132 7.40 4.12 -0.51
N GLU A 133 7.98 5.29 -0.35
CA GLU A 133 9.42 5.52 -0.54
C GLU A 133 10.24 4.84 0.57
N PRO A 134 11.44 4.33 0.28
CA PRO A 134 12.21 3.46 1.18
C PRO A 134 12.46 4.02 2.58
N PRO A 135 12.79 5.30 2.80
CA PRO A 135 13.02 5.81 4.14
C PRO A 135 11.74 6.01 4.98
N THR A 136 10.54 5.82 4.39
CA THR A 136 9.25 6.09 5.09
C THR A 136 8.72 4.92 5.89
N PHE A 137 9.24 3.71 5.66
CA PHE A 137 8.81 2.47 6.34
C PHE A 137 10.01 1.64 6.81
N HIS A 138 9.80 0.79 7.80
CA HIS A 138 10.80 -0.17 8.29
C HIS A 138 10.66 -1.50 7.56
N GLY A 139 11.78 -2.22 7.46
CA GLY A 139 11.91 -3.41 6.63
C GLY A 139 12.37 -3.08 5.21
N VAL A 140 12.94 -4.08 4.54
CA VAL A 140 13.36 -3.97 3.14
C VAL A 140 12.12 -3.92 2.27
N GLU A 141 11.23 -4.90 2.47
CA GLU A 141 9.97 -4.98 1.74
C GLU A 141 8.82 -4.24 2.46
N ARG A 142 7.83 -3.83 1.67
CA ARG A 142 6.55 -3.32 2.17
C ARG A 142 5.84 -4.38 3.00
N THR A 143 4.84 -3.98 3.81
CA THR A 143 4.06 -4.95 4.58
C THR A 143 3.24 -5.86 3.66
N PHE A 144 3.01 -7.11 4.06
CA PHE A 144 2.12 -8.01 3.31
C PHE A 144 0.69 -7.47 3.22
N VAL A 145 0.22 -6.77 4.25
CA VAL A 145 -1.10 -6.12 4.21
C VAL A 145 -1.16 -5.06 3.11
N ASP A 146 -0.08 -4.29 2.91
CA ASP A 146 0.00 -3.25 1.87
C ASP A 146 0.44 -3.78 0.49
N SER A 147 0.75 -5.06 0.36
CA SER A 147 1.13 -5.68 -0.92
C SER A 147 0.03 -6.58 -1.47
N VAL A 148 -0.68 -7.29 -0.57
CA VAL A 148 -1.63 -8.36 -0.91
C VAL A 148 -3.08 -7.95 -0.65
N ILE A 149 -3.36 -7.26 0.48
CA ILE A 149 -4.73 -6.85 0.82
C ILE A 149 -5.04 -5.46 0.24
N VAL A 150 -4.12 -4.51 0.41
CA VAL A 150 -4.15 -3.20 -0.27
C VAL A 150 -3.03 -3.21 -1.30
N PRO A 151 -3.33 -3.36 -2.59
CA PRO A 151 -2.28 -3.59 -3.59
C PRO A 151 -1.50 -2.30 -3.90
N THR A 152 -0.45 -2.00 -3.17
CA THR A 152 0.51 -0.93 -3.50
C THR A 152 1.42 -1.38 -4.67
N THR A 153 1.87 -0.57 -5.59
CA THR A 153 1.54 0.84 -5.77
C THR A 153 0.24 0.95 -6.57
N TRP A 154 -0.84 1.33 -5.94
CA TRP A 154 -2.13 1.45 -6.63
C TRP A 154 -2.31 2.89 -7.12
N ARG A 155 -2.35 3.06 -8.42
CA ARG A 155 -2.54 4.33 -9.12
C ARG A 155 -3.63 4.20 -10.17
N ASP A 156 -4.27 5.30 -10.52
CA ASP A 156 -5.16 5.36 -11.67
C ASP A 156 -5.39 6.82 -12.12
N ILE A 157 -5.98 7.01 -13.30
CA ILE A 157 -6.43 8.33 -13.74
C ILE A 157 -7.57 8.77 -12.84
N GLY A 158 -7.46 9.95 -12.25
CA GLY A 158 -8.46 10.45 -11.32
C GLY A 158 -8.71 11.94 -11.44
N PHE A 159 -9.90 12.32 -11.02
CA PHE A 159 -10.28 13.71 -10.80
C PHE A 159 -10.94 13.83 -9.41
N GLY A 160 -10.58 14.87 -8.68
CA GLY A 160 -11.18 15.04 -7.36
C GLY A 160 -10.72 16.26 -6.60
N ALA A 161 -10.94 16.23 -5.30
CA ALA A 161 -10.68 17.32 -4.39
C ALA A 161 -9.75 16.90 -3.25
N ILE A 162 -8.87 17.84 -2.89
CA ILE A 162 -7.96 17.73 -1.76
C ILE A 162 -8.05 18.99 -0.89
N GLY A 163 -7.80 18.86 0.41
CA GLY A 163 -7.83 20.05 1.27
C GLY A 163 -7.38 19.81 2.70
N ASP A 164 -6.98 20.92 3.33
CA ASP A 164 -6.69 21.01 4.77
C ASP A 164 -7.88 21.65 5.49
N LEU A 165 -8.61 20.84 6.25
CA LEU A 165 -9.79 21.29 7.00
C LEU A 165 -9.43 22.09 8.27
N GLY A 166 -8.16 22.14 8.63
CA GLY A 166 -7.65 22.74 9.85
C GLY A 166 -7.68 21.80 11.05
N ARG A 167 -7.07 22.24 12.15
CA ARG A 167 -6.96 21.48 13.41
C ARG A 167 -6.27 20.12 13.26
N GLY A 168 -5.47 19.92 12.21
CA GLY A 168 -4.77 18.67 11.89
C GLY A 168 -5.52 17.73 10.94
N PHE A 169 -6.71 18.07 10.48
CA PHE A 169 -7.47 17.27 9.52
C PHE A 169 -7.15 17.66 8.08
N SER A 170 -6.93 16.67 7.23
CA SER A 170 -6.83 16.81 5.77
C SER A 170 -7.59 15.69 5.07
N TYR A 171 -8.02 15.94 3.84
CA TYR A 171 -8.75 14.95 3.06
C TYR A 171 -8.28 14.91 1.61
N ARG A 172 -8.54 13.77 0.97
CA ARG A 172 -8.45 13.52 -0.47
C ARG A 172 -9.66 12.70 -0.88
N ALA A 173 -10.26 13.03 -2.02
CA ALA A 173 -11.38 12.29 -2.57
C ALA A 173 -11.33 12.35 -4.09
N TYR A 174 -11.41 11.20 -4.76
CA TYR A 174 -11.30 11.09 -6.21
C TYR A 174 -12.40 10.20 -6.78
N VAL A 175 -12.73 10.48 -8.04
CA VAL A 175 -13.43 9.57 -8.93
C VAL A 175 -12.36 9.00 -9.87
N VAL A 176 -12.34 7.68 -10.01
CA VAL A 176 -11.35 6.92 -10.79
C VAL A 176 -12.05 5.81 -11.58
N PRO A 177 -11.42 5.19 -12.58
CA PRO A 177 -11.92 3.95 -13.19
C PRO A 177 -12.14 2.83 -12.17
N GLY A 178 -12.96 1.85 -12.52
CA GLY A 178 -13.14 0.62 -11.76
C GLY A 178 -11.98 -0.35 -11.90
N LEU A 179 -12.21 -1.62 -11.54
CA LEU A 179 -11.25 -2.70 -11.66
C LEU A 179 -11.58 -3.64 -12.82
N ASP A 180 -10.62 -4.47 -13.21
CA ASP A 180 -10.80 -5.63 -14.08
C ASP A 180 -10.92 -6.90 -13.23
N ALA A 181 -12.12 -7.41 -13.07
CA ALA A 181 -12.33 -8.61 -12.27
C ALA A 181 -11.73 -9.88 -12.89
N THR A 182 -11.34 -9.87 -14.15
CA THR A 182 -10.66 -11.02 -14.79
C THR A 182 -9.24 -11.22 -14.28
N GLY A 183 -8.64 -10.18 -13.69
CA GLY A 183 -7.33 -10.23 -13.03
C GLY A 183 -7.39 -10.63 -11.55
N PHE A 184 -8.59 -10.91 -10.98
CA PHE A 184 -8.66 -11.30 -9.56
C PHE A 184 -8.19 -12.72 -9.35
N THR A 185 -7.44 -12.95 -8.26
CA THR A 185 -6.85 -14.25 -7.93
C THR A 185 -7.08 -14.64 -6.46
N ALA A 186 -6.85 -15.92 -6.14
CA ALA A 186 -6.98 -16.43 -4.78
C ALA A 186 -5.89 -15.92 -3.83
N ASP A 187 -4.67 -15.76 -4.33
CA ASP A 187 -3.47 -15.43 -3.56
C ASP A 187 -3.23 -13.93 -3.44
N GLU A 188 -3.46 -13.14 -4.50
CA GLU A 188 -3.22 -11.70 -4.54
C GLU A 188 -4.50 -10.86 -4.56
N GLY A 189 -5.68 -11.50 -4.49
CA GLY A 189 -6.97 -10.83 -4.41
C GLY A 189 -7.27 -9.95 -5.62
N ILE A 190 -7.38 -8.63 -5.42
CA ILE A 190 -7.75 -7.66 -6.47
C ILE A 190 -6.53 -7.01 -7.17
N LYS A 191 -5.31 -7.41 -6.84
CA LYS A 191 -4.08 -6.71 -7.23
C LYS A 191 -3.93 -6.59 -8.76
N ASP A 192 -4.09 -7.70 -9.49
CA ASP A 192 -3.94 -7.72 -10.94
C ASP A 192 -5.18 -7.23 -11.69
N GLY A 193 -6.23 -6.87 -10.96
CA GLY A 193 -7.40 -6.18 -11.51
C GLY A 193 -7.25 -4.66 -11.61
N ARG A 194 -6.12 -4.07 -11.17
CA ARG A 194 -5.86 -2.63 -11.30
C ARG A 194 -5.61 -2.27 -12.76
N GLN A 195 -6.32 -1.26 -13.28
CA GLN A 195 -6.15 -0.83 -14.66
C GLN A 195 -4.95 0.11 -14.85
N GLN A 196 -4.46 0.73 -13.78
CA GLN A 196 -3.24 1.55 -13.71
C GLN A 196 -3.19 2.67 -14.77
N GLY A 197 -4.35 3.17 -15.21
CA GLY A 197 -4.48 4.25 -16.19
C GLY A 197 -4.11 3.87 -17.64
N GLY A 198 -3.80 2.61 -17.92
CA GLY A 198 -3.46 2.13 -19.25
C GLY A 198 -4.70 1.79 -20.08
N HIS A 199 -5.30 2.77 -20.79
CA HIS A 199 -6.58 2.59 -21.50
C HIS A 199 -7.72 2.12 -20.57
N ALA A 200 -7.72 2.61 -19.33
CA ALA A 200 -8.67 2.22 -18.31
C ALA A 200 -10.12 2.49 -18.73
N ASP A 201 -10.98 1.48 -18.56
CA ASP A 201 -12.41 1.62 -18.80
C ASP A 201 -13.06 2.41 -17.65
N ALA A 202 -13.58 3.58 -17.98
CA ALA A 202 -14.26 4.46 -17.04
C ALA A 202 -15.79 4.33 -17.08
N SER A 203 -16.33 3.34 -17.78
CA SER A 203 -17.79 3.12 -17.88
C SER A 203 -18.38 2.58 -16.56
N ASP A 204 -17.56 1.97 -15.71
CA ASP A 204 -17.93 1.47 -14.39
C ASP A 204 -17.02 2.12 -13.32
N PRO A 205 -17.26 3.42 -13.00
CA PRO A 205 -16.34 4.21 -12.18
C PRO A 205 -16.38 3.82 -10.71
N ALA A 206 -15.33 4.24 -10.00
CA ALA A 206 -15.20 4.11 -8.57
C ALA A 206 -15.00 5.46 -7.89
N VAL A 207 -15.33 5.50 -6.60
CA VAL A 207 -15.00 6.61 -5.72
C VAL A 207 -14.02 6.15 -4.65
N THR A 208 -13.05 6.98 -4.34
CA THR A 208 -12.05 6.69 -3.31
C THR A 208 -11.76 7.93 -2.48
N GLY A 209 -11.34 7.72 -1.24
CA GLY A 209 -11.01 8.86 -0.39
C GLY A 209 -10.34 8.45 0.91
N ARG A 210 -9.68 9.45 1.51
CA ARG A 210 -9.02 9.37 2.80
C ARG A 210 -9.27 10.63 3.62
N LEU A 211 -9.61 10.44 4.88
CA LEU A 211 -9.56 11.48 5.91
C LEU A 211 -8.39 11.16 6.84
N GLU A 212 -7.46 12.10 6.99
CA GLU A 212 -6.30 11.98 7.84
C GLU A 212 -6.31 13.04 8.95
N PHE A 213 -5.93 12.63 10.16
CA PHE A 213 -5.70 13.52 11.29
C PHE A 213 -4.25 13.42 11.72
N ARG A 214 -3.58 14.59 11.87
CA ARG A 214 -2.20 14.70 12.30
C ARG A 214 -2.07 15.72 13.42
N ARG A 215 -1.57 15.28 14.59
CA ARG A 215 -1.29 16.17 15.73
C ARG A 215 -0.35 15.50 16.74
N GLY A 216 0.68 16.22 17.19
CA GLY A 216 1.50 15.82 18.34
C GLY A 216 2.17 14.45 18.20
N GLY A 217 2.73 14.13 17.03
CA GLY A 217 3.36 12.84 16.76
C GLY A 217 2.38 11.73 16.34
N LEU A 218 1.07 11.92 16.51
CA LEU A 218 0.02 11.03 16.00
C LEU A 218 -0.36 11.41 14.57
N THR A 219 -0.34 10.43 13.69
CA THR A 219 -1.01 10.45 12.38
C THR A 219 -1.95 9.26 12.35
N THR A 220 -3.22 9.48 12.05
CA THR A 220 -4.20 8.40 11.88
C THR A 220 -5.10 8.73 10.72
N GLY A 221 -5.60 7.72 10.03
CA GLY A 221 -6.48 7.90 8.88
C GLY A 221 -7.47 6.77 8.69
N GLY A 222 -8.57 7.12 8.04
CA GLY A 222 -9.51 6.16 7.48
C GLY A 222 -9.64 6.43 5.99
N SER A 223 -9.65 5.37 5.21
CA SER A 223 -9.70 5.43 3.76
C SER A 223 -10.58 4.35 3.17
N PHE A 224 -11.07 4.59 1.97
CA PHE A 224 -11.92 3.66 1.24
C PHE A 224 -11.71 3.77 -0.26
N TRP A 225 -12.08 2.71 -0.95
CA TRP A 225 -12.34 2.66 -2.38
C TRP A 225 -13.62 1.86 -2.60
N TYR A 226 -14.51 2.32 -3.48
CA TYR A 226 -15.76 1.64 -3.78
C TYR A 226 -16.15 1.87 -5.23
N GLY A 227 -16.35 0.78 -5.98
CA GLY A 227 -16.72 0.87 -7.38
C GLY A 227 -16.98 -0.50 -8.02
N GLY A 228 -17.21 -0.47 -9.30
CA GLY A 228 -17.39 -1.67 -10.09
C GLY A 228 -16.08 -2.31 -10.54
N SER A 229 -16.18 -3.48 -11.13
CA SER A 229 -15.07 -4.22 -11.70
C SER A 229 -15.44 -4.89 -13.02
N GLY A 230 -16.22 -4.18 -13.84
CA GLY A 230 -16.80 -4.67 -15.07
C GLY A 230 -15.86 -4.76 -16.27
N PHE A 231 -14.69 -4.12 -16.20
CA PHE A 231 -13.71 -4.22 -17.28
C PHE A 231 -13.31 -5.68 -17.52
N GLY A 232 -13.20 -6.06 -18.80
CA GLY A 232 -12.91 -7.47 -19.18
C GLY A 232 -14.12 -8.42 -19.13
N LEU A 233 -15.20 -8.09 -18.42
CA LEU A 233 -16.35 -8.97 -18.23
C LEU A 233 -17.41 -8.89 -19.33
N THR A 234 -17.31 -7.99 -20.31
CA THR A 234 -18.31 -7.78 -21.36
C THR A 234 -18.63 -9.03 -22.20
N ARG A 235 -17.79 -10.06 -22.13
CA ARG A 235 -17.99 -11.36 -22.80
C ARG A 235 -18.60 -12.43 -21.88
N LEU A 236 -18.70 -12.13 -20.59
CA LEU A 236 -19.31 -13.01 -19.59
C LEU A 236 -20.70 -12.46 -19.28
N ASP A 237 -21.72 -13.29 -19.40
CA ASP A 237 -23.11 -12.90 -19.12
C ASP A 237 -23.37 -12.90 -17.61
N ILE A 238 -22.66 -12.00 -16.90
CA ILE A 238 -22.81 -11.79 -15.46
C ILE A 238 -22.82 -10.30 -15.14
N GLU A 239 -23.52 -9.94 -14.05
CA GLU A 239 -23.44 -8.60 -13.48
C GLU A 239 -22.02 -8.33 -12.93
N PRO A 240 -21.41 -7.19 -13.27
CA PRO A 240 -20.09 -6.84 -12.77
C PRO A 240 -20.03 -6.86 -11.24
N PRO A 241 -19.01 -7.52 -10.64
CA PRO A 241 -18.84 -7.49 -9.20
C PRO A 241 -18.58 -6.08 -8.68
N THR A 242 -19.21 -5.71 -7.58
CA THR A 242 -18.87 -4.48 -6.85
C THR A 242 -17.76 -4.78 -5.85
N VAL A 243 -16.73 -3.94 -5.84
CA VAL A 243 -15.61 -4.05 -4.89
C VAL A 243 -15.65 -2.89 -3.90
N GLY A 244 -15.47 -3.21 -2.63
CA GLY A 244 -15.31 -2.23 -1.56
C GLY A 244 -14.05 -2.49 -0.77
N VAL A 245 -13.15 -1.53 -0.68
CA VAL A 245 -11.94 -1.55 0.15
C VAL A 245 -12.10 -0.56 1.28
N SER A 246 -11.75 -0.96 2.49
CA SER A 246 -11.75 -0.09 3.69
C SER A 246 -10.44 -0.28 4.44
N SER A 247 -9.83 0.81 4.88
CA SER A 247 -8.62 0.77 5.68
C SER A 247 -8.65 1.79 6.81
N LEU A 248 -8.16 1.39 7.97
CA LEU A 248 -7.91 2.25 9.13
C LEU A 248 -6.45 2.09 9.53
N ASP A 249 -5.76 3.19 9.77
CA ASP A 249 -4.36 3.18 10.14
C ASP A 249 -4.02 4.23 11.20
N ALA A 250 -2.93 3.97 11.91
CA ALA A 250 -2.35 4.90 12.85
C ALA A 250 -0.83 4.75 12.93
N ARG A 251 -0.15 5.88 13.10
CA ARG A 251 1.28 5.99 13.40
C ARG A 251 1.46 6.98 14.54
N TYR A 252 2.18 6.56 15.57
CA TYR A 252 2.47 7.42 16.72
C TYR A 252 3.95 7.42 17.02
N ARG A 253 4.57 8.61 16.97
CA ARG A 253 5.97 8.84 17.32
C ARG A 253 6.08 9.62 18.62
N ARG A 254 6.88 9.10 19.55
CA ARG A 254 7.22 9.81 20.79
C ARG A 254 8.66 9.50 21.24
N GLY A 255 9.49 10.52 21.26
CA GLY A 255 10.90 10.37 21.57
C GLY A 255 11.58 9.39 20.62
N ARG A 256 12.10 8.29 21.15
CA ARG A 256 12.83 7.26 20.41
C ARG A 256 11.92 6.16 19.82
N HIS A 257 10.62 6.18 20.16
CA HIS A 257 9.69 5.09 19.86
C HIS A 257 8.69 5.51 18.78
N GLU A 258 8.39 4.56 17.90
CA GLU A 258 7.32 4.65 16.93
C GLU A 258 6.43 3.41 17.06
N LEU A 259 5.13 3.61 17.04
CA LEU A 259 4.11 2.59 16.90
C LEU A 259 3.40 2.80 15.57
N ARG A 260 3.18 1.76 14.80
CA ARG A 260 2.44 1.79 13.55
C ARG A 260 1.49 0.61 13.49
N GLY A 261 0.34 0.79 12.88
CA GLY A 261 -0.59 -0.29 12.62
C GLY A 261 -1.61 0.06 11.57
N GLN A 262 -2.11 -0.96 10.91
CA GLN A 262 -3.15 -0.85 9.89
C GLN A 262 -4.09 -2.06 9.99
N TRP A 263 -5.34 -1.82 9.69
CA TRP A 263 -6.36 -2.82 9.42
C TRP A 263 -7.00 -2.51 8.07
N SER A 264 -7.13 -3.52 7.22
CA SER A 264 -7.70 -3.38 5.88
C SER A 264 -8.60 -4.55 5.53
N MET A 265 -9.67 -4.27 4.82
CA MET A 265 -10.66 -5.26 4.38
C MET A 265 -11.08 -4.96 2.94
N VAL A 266 -11.15 -6.00 2.12
CA VAL A 266 -11.72 -5.97 0.78
C VAL A 266 -12.95 -6.85 0.77
N ASN A 267 -14.05 -6.35 0.22
CA ASN A 267 -15.24 -7.12 -0.07
C ASN A 267 -15.49 -7.15 -1.58
N ILE A 268 -15.77 -8.33 -2.11
CA ILE A 268 -16.05 -8.57 -3.53
C ILE A 268 -17.46 -9.14 -3.62
N GLY A 269 -18.38 -8.33 -4.16
CA GLY A 269 -19.74 -8.77 -4.43
C GLY A 269 -19.78 -9.78 -5.57
N SER A 270 -20.80 -10.63 -5.61
CA SER A 270 -21.01 -11.65 -6.69
C SER A 270 -19.78 -12.52 -7.01
N ALA A 271 -18.84 -12.69 -6.05
CA ALA A 271 -17.61 -13.46 -6.24
C ALA A 271 -17.89 -14.93 -6.68
N GLY A 272 -19.02 -15.48 -6.26
CA GLY A 272 -19.43 -16.84 -6.67
C GLY A 272 -19.82 -16.92 -8.14
N ASP A 273 -20.51 -15.91 -8.67
CA ASP A 273 -20.86 -15.84 -10.10
C ASP A 273 -19.61 -15.60 -10.95
N LEU A 274 -18.73 -14.72 -10.49
CA LEU A 274 -17.44 -14.46 -11.11
C LEU A 274 -16.60 -15.74 -11.20
N ASN A 275 -16.44 -16.48 -10.11
CA ASN A 275 -15.70 -17.75 -10.09
C ASN A 275 -16.27 -18.75 -11.09
N ARG A 276 -17.60 -18.90 -11.15
CA ARG A 276 -18.26 -19.83 -12.11
C ARG A 276 -18.05 -19.39 -13.56
N ALA A 277 -18.18 -18.11 -13.85
CA ALA A 277 -18.02 -17.56 -15.18
C ALA A 277 -16.58 -17.70 -15.70
N LEU A 278 -15.58 -17.35 -14.86
CA LEU A 278 -14.17 -17.52 -15.23
C LEU A 278 -13.77 -18.99 -15.35
N GLN A 279 -14.33 -19.88 -14.54
CA GLN A 279 -14.11 -21.32 -14.67
C GLN A 279 -14.66 -21.87 -15.99
N LEU A 280 -15.84 -21.42 -16.42
CA LEU A 280 -16.40 -21.82 -17.72
C LEU A 280 -15.55 -21.30 -18.88
N GLN A 281 -14.92 -20.14 -18.76
CA GLN A 281 -14.09 -19.55 -19.79
C GLN A 281 -12.71 -20.22 -19.91
N SER A 282 -12.03 -20.45 -18.78
CA SER A 282 -10.63 -20.90 -18.73
C SER A 282 -10.45 -22.37 -18.40
N GLY A 283 -11.48 -23.05 -17.93
CA GLY A 283 -11.42 -24.42 -17.40
C GLY A 283 -10.89 -24.51 -15.97
N ASN A 284 -10.33 -23.42 -15.41
CA ASN A 284 -9.78 -23.36 -14.07
C ASN A 284 -10.58 -22.40 -13.19
N SER A 285 -10.87 -22.80 -11.95
CA SER A 285 -11.51 -21.91 -10.98
C SER A 285 -10.44 -20.99 -10.37
N PRO A 286 -10.57 -19.65 -10.45
CA PRO A 286 -9.68 -18.73 -9.79
C PRO A 286 -9.85 -18.72 -8.26
N ASN A 287 -10.93 -19.30 -7.74
CA ASN A 287 -11.26 -19.43 -6.32
C ASN A 287 -11.21 -18.11 -5.53
N ILE A 288 -11.74 -17.06 -6.15
CA ILE A 288 -11.79 -15.70 -5.61
C ILE A 288 -12.71 -15.65 -4.40
N ALA A 289 -12.24 -15.04 -3.31
CA ALA A 289 -13.03 -14.85 -2.10
C ALA A 289 -14.05 -13.71 -2.21
N SER A 290 -15.09 -13.76 -1.37
CA SER A 290 -16.01 -12.63 -1.17
C SER A 290 -15.47 -11.61 -0.15
N ARG A 291 -14.43 -11.97 0.64
CA ARG A 291 -13.75 -11.05 1.57
C ARG A 291 -12.29 -11.42 1.76
N LEU A 292 -11.44 -10.40 1.70
CA LEU A 292 -10.04 -10.43 2.13
C LEU A 292 -9.91 -9.60 3.40
N LEU A 293 -8.98 -9.97 4.28
CA LEU A 293 -8.74 -9.27 5.55
C LEU A 293 -7.26 -9.26 5.89
N GLY A 294 -6.76 -8.11 6.33
CA GLY A 294 -5.40 -7.97 6.81
C GLY A 294 -5.27 -6.95 7.94
N ALA A 295 -4.30 -7.17 8.81
CA ALA A 295 -3.92 -6.24 9.85
C ALA A 295 -2.48 -6.43 10.25
N TYR A 296 -1.81 -5.36 10.65
CA TYR A 296 -0.50 -5.45 11.28
C TYR A 296 -0.31 -4.46 12.41
N GLY A 297 0.63 -4.78 13.27
CA GLY A 297 1.17 -3.88 14.28
C GLY A 297 2.69 -3.91 14.27
N GLU A 298 3.31 -2.74 14.34
CA GLU A 298 4.76 -2.53 14.31
C GLU A 298 5.19 -1.63 15.47
N VAL A 299 6.28 -2.01 16.10
CA VAL A 299 7.01 -1.21 17.08
C VAL A 299 8.41 -0.97 16.57
N ALA A 300 8.84 0.27 16.52
CA ALA A 300 10.20 0.64 16.18
C ALA A 300 10.81 1.52 17.27
N THR A 301 12.10 1.40 17.48
CA THR A 301 12.82 2.13 18.52
C THR A 301 14.21 2.52 18.04
N ARG A 302 14.54 3.80 18.11
CA ARG A 302 15.91 4.27 17.91
C ARG A 302 16.79 3.74 19.05
N VAL A 303 17.73 2.88 18.71
CA VAL A 303 18.64 2.23 19.66
C VAL A 303 20.02 2.91 19.71
N SER A 304 20.35 3.74 18.72
CA SER A 304 21.59 4.54 18.72
C SER A 304 21.60 5.56 19.86
N PRO A 305 22.78 5.85 20.45
CA PRO A 305 22.95 6.92 21.44
C PRO A 305 22.57 8.29 20.89
N ASP A 306 22.09 9.21 21.73
CA ASP A 306 21.77 10.58 21.32
C ASP A 306 23.00 11.40 20.91
N SER A 307 24.19 10.94 21.31
CA SER A 307 25.48 11.55 20.94
C SER A 307 25.94 11.21 19.54
N TRP A 308 25.31 10.23 18.87
CA TRP A 308 25.63 9.87 17.49
C TRP A 308 24.95 10.81 16.52
N GLN A 309 25.62 11.11 15.42
CA GLN A 309 25.03 11.82 14.27
C GLN A 309 24.17 10.92 13.39
N HIS A 310 24.28 9.61 13.57
CA HIS A 310 23.61 8.58 12.80
C HIS A 310 22.51 7.94 13.63
N GLU A 311 21.49 7.42 12.99
CA GLU A 311 20.42 6.71 13.66
C GLU A 311 20.44 5.20 13.33
N VAL A 312 20.23 4.38 14.36
CA VAL A 312 19.93 2.96 14.22
C VAL A 312 18.57 2.73 14.83
N VAL A 313 17.64 2.22 14.04
CA VAL A 313 16.27 1.91 14.47
C VAL A 313 16.07 0.42 14.39
N ALA A 314 15.80 -0.23 15.51
CA ALA A 314 15.35 -1.62 15.56
C ALA A 314 13.83 -1.67 15.52
N PHE A 315 13.25 -2.65 14.82
CA PHE A 315 11.80 -2.81 14.73
C PHE A 315 11.37 -4.27 14.79
N GLY A 316 10.10 -4.46 15.16
CA GLY A 316 9.41 -5.72 15.08
C GLY A 316 7.98 -5.49 14.60
N ARG A 317 7.52 -6.28 13.64
CA ARG A 317 6.20 -6.22 13.04
C ARG A 317 5.56 -7.60 13.02
N TYR A 318 4.29 -7.67 13.39
CA TYR A 318 3.48 -8.86 13.23
C TYR A 318 2.30 -8.56 12.32
N GLU A 319 2.12 -9.41 11.30
CA GLU A 319 1.09 -9.27 10.29
C GLU A 319 0.19 -10.50 10.25
N LEU A 320 -1.08 -10.24 10.02
CA LEU A 320 -2.12 -11.25 9.72
C LEU A 320 -2.75 -10.86 8.40
N PHE A 321 -2.79 -11.77 7.42
CA PHE A 321 -3.38 -11.51 6.12
C PHE A 321 -3.98 -12.78 5.54
N ASP A 322 -5.23 -12.64 5.09
CA ASP A 322 -6.05 -13.75 4.64
C ASP A 322 -6.82 -13.30 3.39
N THR A 323 -6.40 -13.78 2.24
CA THR A 323 -7.03 -13.47 0.94
C THR A 323 -8.30 -14.28 0.71
N GLN A 324 -8.60 -15.26 1.56
CA GLN A 324 -9.80 -16.07 1.51
C GLN A 324 -10.56 -16.07 2.86
N ASN A 325 -10.60 -14.92 3.54
CA ASN A 325 -11.24 -14.75 4.84
C ASN A 325 -12.73 -15.14 4.85
N LYS A 326 -13.41 -14.94 3.72
CA LYS A 326 -14.76 -15.44 3.50
C LYS A 326 -14.93 -15.86 2.06
N MET A 327 -15.29 -17.12 1.84
CA MET A 327 -15.60 -17.64 0.51
C MET A 327 -17.07 -17.43 0.15
N PRO A 328 -17.40 -17.31 -1.15
CA PRO A 328 -18.78 -17.39 -1.62
C PRO A 328 -19.34 -18.80 -1.47
N GLU A 329 -20.67 -18.93 -1.52
CA GLU A 329 -21.34 -20.23 -1.42
C GLU A 329 -20.89 -21.19 -2.54
N GLY A 330 -20.59 -22.43 -2.17
CA GLY A 330 -20.12 -23.49 -3.06
C GLY A 330 -18.59 -23.50 -3.29
N PHE A 331 -17.83 -22.59 -2.66
CA PHE A 331 -16.37 -22.54 -2.74
C PHE A 331 -15.76 -22.70 -1.36
N LEU A 332 -14.60 -23.38 -1.29
CA LEU A 332 -13.88 -23.62 -0.04
C LEU A 332 -12.58 -22.81 -0.01
N PRO A 333 -12.19 -22.30 1.18
CA PRO A 333 -10.91 -21.64 1.32
C PRO A 333 -9.76 -22.65 1.25
N LEU A 334 -8.63 -22.21 0.72
CA LEU A 334 -7.37 -22.93 0.75
C LEU A 334 -6.57 -22.46 1.99
N GLU A 335 -6.10 -23.40 2.78
CA GLU A 335 -5.46 -23.11 4.09
C GLU A 335 -4.15 -22.31 3.96
N GLU A 336 -3.46 -22.40 2.82
CA GLU A 336 -2.23 -21.66 2.52
C GLU A 336 -2.46 -20.14 2.41
N PHE A 337 -3.68 -19.68 2.17
CA PHE A 337 -3.98 -18.25 2.05
C PHE A 337 -4.37 -17.58 3.37
N GLN A 338 -4.52 -18.34 4.44
CA GLN A 338 -4.59 -17.77 5.77
C GLN A 338 -3.19 -17.71 6.39
N ARG A 339 -2.57 -16.53 6.31
CA ARG A 339 -1.15 -16.29 6.54
C ARG A 339 -0.89 -15.37 7.72
N SER A 340 0.30 -15.50 8.30
CA SER A 340 0.86 -14.54 9.25
C SER A 340 2.36 -14.40 9.02
N ALA A 341 2.92 -13.25 9.37
CA ALA A 341 4.33 -13.00 9.28
C ALA A 341 4.84 -12.27 10.53
N LEU A 342 5.98 -12.70 11.02
CA LEU A 342 6.80 -11.96 11.97
C LEU A 342 8.01 -11.41 11.23
N VAL A 343 8.18 -10.10 11.25
CA VAL A 343 9.32 -9.40 10.65
C VAL A 343 10.09 -8.69 11.76
N VAL A 344 11.38 -8.96 11.85
CA VAL A 344 12.27 -8.31 12.84
C VAL A 344 13.49 -7.82 12.11
N GLY A 345 13.89 -6.57 12.37
CA GLY A 345 15.02 -6.00 11.66
C GLY A 345 15.53 -4.71 12.25
N ALA A 346 16.44 -4.10 11.51
CA ALA A 346 17.00 -2.80 11.83
C ALA A 346 17.26 -1.97 10.58
N THR A 347 17.15 -0.66 10.73
CA THR A 347 17.53 0.32 9.72
C THR A 347 18.63 1.20 10.28
N TYR A 348 19.71 1.36 9.54
CA TYR A 348 20.80 2.30 9.82
C TYR A 348 20.67 3.50 8.87
N PHE A 349 20.54 4.67 9.46
CA PHE A 349 20.50 5.95 8.74
C PHE A 349 21.82 6.70 9.00
N PRO A 350 22.83 6.59 8.08
CA PRO A 350 24.02 7.45 8.12
C PRO A 350 23.68 8.91 7.86
N ASP A 351 22.62 9.15 7.12
CA ASP A 351 22.00 10.42 6.79
C ASP A 351 20.47 10.22 6.82
N PRO A 352 19.65 11.22 7.16
CA PRO A 352 18.19 11.09 7.13
C PRO A 352 17.61 10.60 5.80
N ASP A 353 18.30 10.88 4.69
CA ASP A 353 17.86 10.54 3.34
C ASP A 353 18.46 9.22 2.82
N VAL A 354 19.30 8.52 3.62
CA VAL A 354 19.94 7.25 3.25
C VAL A 354 19.63 6.18 4.28
N ALA A 355 19.04 5.07 3.87
CA ALA A 355 18.65 3.96 4.73
C ALA A 355 19.31 2.65 4.30
N PHE A 356 20.12 2.04 5.17
CA PHE A 356 20.56 0.64 5.04
C PHE A 356 19.64 -0.21 5.91
N LYS A 357 19.01 -1.19 5.31
CA LYS A 357 17.96 -2.01 5.93
C LYS A 357 18.38 -3.47 5.99
N PHE A 358 18.02 -4.10 7.09
CA PHE A 358 18.14 -5.55 7.29
C PHE A 358 16.88 -6.05 7.98
N ASP A 359 16.31 -7.15 7.50
CA ASP A 359 15.29 -7.87 8.22
C ASP A 359 15.30 -9.37 7.99
N VAL A 360 14.64 -10.06 8.91
CA VAL A 360 14.33 -11.48 8.83
C VAL A 360 12.81 -11.61 8.90
N VAL A 361 12.25 -12.33 7.95
CA VAL A 361 10.82 -12.62 7.85
C VAL A 361 10.58 -14.08 8.16
N ARG A 362 9.64 -14.35 9.05
CA ARG A 362 9.13 -15.69 9.31
C ARG A 362 7.65 -15.74 8.99
N GLU A 363 7.31 -16.31 7.85
CA GLU A 363 5.92 -16.56 7.48
C GLU A 363 5.40 -17.88 8.09
N ARG A 364 4.08 -17.93 8.23
CA ARG A 364 3.30 -19.13 8.56
C ARG A 364 1.98 -19.07 7.82
N ASN A 365 1.49 -20.21 7.42
CA ASN A 365 0.13 -20.40 6.94
C ASN A 365 -0.55 -21.54 7.72
N LYS A 366 -1.81 -21.82 7.43
CA LYS A 366 -2.54 -22.93 8.06
C LYS A 366 -2.41 -24.28 7.34
N SER A 367 -1.83 -24.28 6.13
CA SER A 367 -1.68 -25.51 5.36
C SER A 367 -0.73 -26.47 6.06
N SER A 368 -1.08 -27.74 6.05
CA SER A 368 -0.22 -28.85 6.48
C SER A 368 0.69 -29.37 5.37
N VAL A 369 0.49 -28.89 4.14
CA VAL A 369 1.16 -29.38 2.92
C VAL A 369 2.06 -28.32 2.29
N VAL A 370 1.57 -27.05 2.27
CA VAL A 370 2.32 -25.92 1.71
C VAL A 370 3.13 -25.26 2.82
N ASN A 371 4.45 -25.26 2.69
CA ASN A 371 5.33 -24.60 3.65
C ASN A 371 5.33 -23.08 3.42
N ALA A 372 5.32 -22.32 4.50
CA ALA A 372 5.59 -20.90 4.48
C ALA A 372 7.11 -20.67 4.66
N PRO A 373 7.76 -19.87 3.79
CA PRO A 373 9.20 -19.69 3.82
C PRO A 373 9.67 -18.79 4.98
N TRP A 374 10.96 -18.82 5.26
CA TRP A 374 11.64 -17.72 5.93
C TRP A 374 12.46 -16.94 4.90
N ARG A 375 12.67 -15.65 5.15
CA ARG A 375 13.50 -14.80 4.28
C ARG A 375 14.47 -13.98 5.11
N VAL A 376 15.61 -13.67 4.51
CA VAL A 376 16.58 -12.68 4.99
C VAL A 376 16.75 -11.65 3.90
N ASN A 377 16.53 -10.39 4.24
CA ASN A 377 16.56 -9.29 3.30
C ASN A 377 17.59 -8.25 3.72
N LEU A 378 18.31 -7.73 2.75
CA LEU A 378 19.17 -6.57 2.86
C LEU A 378 18.72 -5.55 1.84
N GLY A 379 18.75 -4.28 2.19
CA GLY A 379 18.37 -3.22 1.26
C GLY A 379 19.13 -1.94 1.53
N VAL A 380 19.30 -1.15 0.50
CA VAL A 380 19.72 0.23 0.59
C VAL A 380 18.78 1.09 -0.23
N GLY A 381 18.28 2.15 0.38
CA GLY A 381 17.44 3.13 -0.30
C GLY A 381 17.83 4.54 0.08
N TRP A 382 17.67 5.48 -0.84
CA TRP A 382 18.01 6.89 -0.61
C TRP A 382 17.16 7.84 -1.45
N TRP A 383 17.07 9.08 -0.97
CA TRP A 383 16.49 10.22 -1.68
C TRP A 383 17.59 11.15 -2.20
N PHE A 384 17.27 11.96 -3.21
CA PHE A 384 18.13 13.01 -3.71
C PHE A 384 17.36 14.20 -4.29
#